data_4ea552d3800900225b1cf4678936dcea
#
_entry.id   4ea552d3800900225b1cf4678936dcea
#
_cell.length_a   1.000
_cell.length_b   1.000
_cell.length_c   1.000
_cell.angle_alpha   90.00
_cell.angle_beta   90.00
_cell.angle_gamma   90.00
#
_symmetry.space_group_name_H-M   'P 1'
#
loop_
_entity.id
_entity.type
_entity.pdbx_description
1 polymer ?
#
loop_
_entity_poly.entity_id
_entity_poly.type
_entity_poly.pdbx_seq_one_letter_code
_entity_poly.pdbx_strand_id
1 'polypeptide(L)'
;MRLIDTHCHLYLEDFDPEQDELAQKAKDSGIDTLLLPNVDLTTIDRMHDLCDRYPEFAFPMMGLHPTSVDSNYIDILKQTESYLSKRTYCGIGEIGIDLYWDKTYLKEQQIVFEEQLRWSIDLNLPVAIHTRNAYPEVLECIHKVGAERLKGVFHSFTGTTEELEEIKKLPTFKIGINGVVTFKNSKLSEVIRQTDLKKILLETDAPYLSPVPYRGRRNEPTYIWKTAEKVAETFGLTLEETVNATRKNTLELFKIGRAHV
;
A
#
# COMPACT_ATOMS: atom_id res chain seq x y z
N MET A 1 -16.23 -13.85 7.66
CA MET A 1 -15.51 -13.03 6.64
C MET A 1 -14.07 -12.87 7.09
N ARG A 2 -13.11 -12.85 6.16
CA ARG A 2 -11.69 -12.60 6.44
C ARG A 2 -11.17 -11.49 5.51
N LEU A 3 -10.52 -10.50 6.07
CA LEU A 3 -10.06 -9.30 5.38
C LEU A 3 -8.54 -9.21 5.41
N ILE A 4 -7.95 -8.62 4.38
CA ILE A 4 -6.52 -8.30 4.32
C ILE A 4 -6.37 -6.77 4.30
N ASP A 5 -5.52 -6.25 5.16
CA ASP A 5 -5.07 -4.86 5.12
C ASP A 5 -3.80 -4.80 4.25
N THR A 6 -3.92 -4.20 3.07
CA THR A 6 -2.84 -4.23 2.08
C THR A 6 -1.79 -3.15 2.28
N HIS A 7 -1.96 -2.26 3.27
CA HIS A 7 -1.01 -1.20 3.58
C HIS A 7 -1.19 -0.69 5.01
N CYS A 8 -0.30 -1.08 5.90
CA CYS A 8 -0.34 -0.72 7.31
C CYS A 8 1.07 -0.56 7.89
N HIS A 9 1.30 0.48 8.65
CA HIS A 9 2.58 0.72 9.31
C HIS A 9 2.51 0.43 10.83
N LEU A 10 1.89 -0.68 11.23
CA LEU A 10 1.72 -1.07 12.64
C LEU A 10 3.06 -1.18 13.40
N TYR A 11 4.19 -1.27 12.69
CA TYR A 11 5.54 -1.31 13.25
C TYR A 11 6.09 0.07 13.68
N LEU A 12 5.43 1.20 13.36
CA LEU A 12 5.88 2.54 13.72
C LEU A 12 5.75 2.82 15.23
N GLU A 13 6.57 3.78 15.70
CA GLU A 13 6.59 4.21 17.10
C GLU A 13 5.25 4.73 17.62
N ASP A 14 4.40 5.22 16.71
CA ASP A 14 3.03 5.65 17.00
C ASP A 14 2.21 4.58 17.73
N PHE A 15 2.59 3.30 17.60
CA PHE A 15 1.89 2.17 18.18
C PHE A 15 2.57 1.58 19.43
N ASP A 16 3.72 2.13 19.85
CA ASP A 16 4.36 1.68 21.08
C ASP A 16 3.57 2.14 22.33
N PRO A 17 3.37 1.31 23.33
CA PRO A 17 3.67 -0.12 23.45
C PRO A 17 2.52 -1.06 23.00
N GLU A 18 1.53 -0.57 22.25
CA GLU A 18 0.25 -1.25 21.99
C GLU A 18 0.30 -2.22 20.80
N GLN A 19 1.45 -2.39 20.12
CA GLN A 19 1.57 -3.17 18.88
C GLN A 19 0.96 -4.57 18.97
N ASP A 20 1.30 -5.31 20.04
CA ASP A 20 0.84 -6.69 20.21
C ASP A 20 -0.67 -6.76 20.50
N GLU A 21 -1.18 -5.81 21.29
CA GLU A 21 -2.62 -5.69 21.56
C GLU A 21 -3.39 -5.40 20.26
N LEU A 22 -2.90 -4.46 19.46
CA LEU A 22 -3.53 -4.09 18.19
C LEU A 22 -3.45 -5.20 17.14
N ALA A 23 -2.32 -5.94 17.08
CA ALA A 23 -2.20 -7.11 16.21
C ALA A 23 -3.20 -8.21 16.61
N GLN A 24 -3.35 -8.49 17.91
CA GLN A 24 -4.32 -9.46 18.39
C GLN A 24 -5.76 -8.99 18.13
N LYS A 25 -6.07 -7.74 18.43
CA LYS A 25 -7.38 -7.12 18.15
C LYS A 25 -7.74 -7.20 16.65
N ALA A 26 -6.75 -6.97 15.76
CA ALA A 26 -6.96 -7.13 14.33
C ALA A 26 -7.34 -8.56 13.96
N LYS A 27 -6.61 -9.57 14.45
CA LYS A 27 -6.92 -10.99 14.23
C LYS A 27 -8.31 -11.35 14.73
N ASP A 28 -8.65 -10.94 15.95
CA ASP A 28 -9.95 -11.23 16.59
C ASP A 28 -11.11 -10.57 15.82
N SER A 29 -10.85 -9.46 15.15
CA SER A 29 -11.83 -8.76 14.30
C SER A 29 -12.04 -9.41 12.93
N GLY A 30 -11.25 -10.44 12.56
CA GLY A 30 -11.33 -11.11 11.28
C GLY A 30 -10.37 -10.58 10.20
N ILE A 31 -9.40 -9.77 10.58
CA ILE A 31 -8.27 -9.44 9.69
C ILE A 31 -7.27 -10.58 9.79
N ASP A 32 -6.97 -11.24 8.68
CA ASP A 32 -6.09 -12.40 8.68
C ASP A 32 -4.67 -12.09 8.14
N THR A 33 -4.46 -10.90 7.61
CA THR A 33 -3.16 -10.51 7.04
C THR A 33 -2.99 -8.99 7.05
N LEU A 34 -1.78 -8.54 7.41
CA LEU A 34 -1.28 -7.18 7.24
C LEU A 34 -0.11 -7.18 6.27
N LEU A 35 -0.13 -6.31 5.26
CA LEU A 35 1.05 -6.03 4.43
C LEU A 35 1.72 -4.77 4.97
N LEU A 36 3.01 -4.88 5.26
CA LEU A 36 3.79 -3.86 5.93
C LEU A 36 4.83 -3.27 4.97
N PRO A 37 4.55 -2.15 4.31
CA PRO A 37 5.54 -1.47 3.47
C PRO A 37 6.56 -0.74 4.32
N ASN A 38 7.83 -0.79 3.91
CA ASN A 38 8.91 -0.06 4.56
C ASN A 38 8.91 1.42 4.19
N VAL A 39 9.33 2.29 5.08
CA VAL A 39 9.47 3.74 4.83
C VAL A 39 10.93 4.09 4.49
N ASP A 40 11.85 3.80 5.41
CA ASP A 40 13.27 4.14 5.27
C ASP A 40 14.18 3.15 6.03
N LEU A 41 15.48 3.43 6.07
CA LEU A 41 16.46 2.57 6.75
C LEU A 41 16.19 2.42 8.26
N THR A 42 15.60 3.42 8.90
CA THR A 42 15.37 3.43 10.36
C THR A 42 14.18 2.55 10.75
N THR A 43 13.30 2.26 9.83
CA THR A 43 12.07 1.49 10.07
C THR A 43 12.19 0.01 9.77
N ILE A 44 13.27 -0.42 9.05
CA ILE A 44 13.44 -1.81 8.59
C ILE A 44 13.42 -2.81 9.73
N ASP A 45 14.23 -2.58 10.78
CA ASP A 45 14.36 -3.53 11.88
C ASP A 45 13.06 -3.67 12.66
N ARG A 46 12.33 -2.58 12.86
CA ARG A 46 11.02 -2.60 13.53
C ARG A 46 9.98 -3.38 12.72
N MET A 47 9.95 -3.16 11.40
CA MET A 47 9.07 -3.91 10.49
C MET A 47 9.40 -5.40 10.51
N HIS A 48 10.69 -5.77 10.46
CA HIS A 48 11.13 -7.15 10.52
C HIS A 48 10.78 -7.81 11.84
N ASP A 49 11.00 -7.13 12.98
CA ASP A 49 10.64 -7.63 14.30
C ASP A 49 9.14 -7.94 14.40
N LEU A 50 8.27 -7.06 13.91
CA LEU A 50 6.83 -7.32 13.89
C LEU A 50 6.48 -8.54 13.02
N CYS A 51 7.12 -8.69 11.84
CA CYS A 51 6.92 -9.86 10.99
C CYS A 51 7.41 -11.16 11.64
N ASP A 52 8.51 -11.11 12.39
CA ASP A 52 9.06 -12.29 13.08
C ASP A 52 8.19 -12.72 14.27
N ARG A 53 7.56 -11.77 14.95
CA ARG A 53 6.56 -12.06 16.00
C ARG A 53 5.24 -12.61 15.43
N TYR A 54 4.90 -12.25 14.19
CA TYR A 54 3.63 -12.63 13.56
C TYR A 54 3.81 -13.18 12.12
N PRO A 55 4.57 -14.29 11.93
CA PRO A 55 5.05 -14.73 10.60
C PRO A 55 3.95 -15.16 9.62
N GLU A 56 2.76 -15.54 10.11
CA GLU A 56 1.62 -15.91 9.25
C GLU A 56 0.59 -14.78 9.10
N PHE A 57 0.85 -13.62 9.71
CA PHE A 57 -0.09 -12.52 9.77
C PHE A 57 0.47 -11.23 9.19
N ALA A 58 1.76 -10.94 9.40
CA ALA A 58 2.43 -9.72 8.95
C ALA A 58 3.47 -10.05 7.88
N PHE A 59 3.36 -9.43 6.71
CA PHE A 59 4.22 -9.67 5.56
C PHE A 59 4.91 -8.37 5.13
N PRO A 60 6.26 -8.34 5.08
CA PRO A 60 6.99 -7.12 4.76
C PRO A 60 7.04 -6.84 3.26
N MET A 61 7.06 -5.57 2.90
CA MET A 61 7.50 -5.07 1.61
C MET A 61 8.74 -4.21 1.80
N MET A 62 9.72 -4.31 0.90
CA MET A 62 10.96 -3.51 0.99
C MET A 62 10.91 -2.36 0.00
N GLY A 63 11.21 -1.16 0.49
CA GLY A 63 11.27 0.03 -0.33
C GLY A 63 11.86 1.23 0.41
N LEU A 64 12.14 2.29 -0.34
CA LEU A 64 12.50 3.61 0.14
C LEU A 64 11.40 4.59 -0.28
N HIS A 65 10.69 5.12 0.71
CA HIS A 65 9.60 6.06 0.50
C HIS A 65 10.10 7.38 -0.10
N PRO A 66 9.37 8.02 -1.03
CA PRO A 66 9.84 9.23 -1.71
C PRO A 66 10.17 10.41 -0.78
N THR A 67 9.50 10.54 0.35
CA THR A 67 9.80 11.60 1.33
C THR A 67 11.12 11.39 2.08
N SER A 68 11.72 10.21 1.98
CA SER A 68 13.03 9.89 2.55
C SER A 68 14.17 10.00 1.53
N VAL A 69 13.88 10.49 0.32
CA VAL A 69 14.86 10.75 -0.73
C VAL A 69 15.45 12.14 -0.56
N ASP A 70 16.77 12.21 -0.39
CA ASP A 70 17.55 13.43 -0.23
C ASP A 70 18.81 13.42 -1.12
N SER A 71 19.75 14.32 -0.85
CA SER A 71 21.03 14.40 -1.56
C SER A 71 21.90 13.14 -1.42
N ASN A 72 21.67 12.30 -0.43
CA ASN A 72 22.41 11.06 -0.18
C ASN A 72 21.67 9.80 -0.70
N TYR A 73 20.67 9.99 -1.54
CA TYR A 73 19.76 8.92 -2.02
C TYR A 73 20.48 7.69 -2.59
N ILE A 74 21.64 7.86 -3.23
CA ILE A 74 22.40 6.75 -3.85
C ILE A 74 22.84 5.74 -2.79
N ASP A 75 23.40 6.24 -1.69
CA ASP A 75 23.89 5.36 -0.61
C ASP A 75 22.74 4.75 0.17
N ILE A 76 21.67 5.51 0.40
CA ILE A 76 20.45 5.02 1.06
C ILE A 76 19.82 3.92 0.21
N LEU A 77 19.70 4.13 -1.10
CA LEU A 77 19.11 3.17 -2.03
C LEU A 77 19.90 1.85 -2.07
N LYS A 78 21.25 1.92 -2.16
CA LYS A 78 22.13 0.74 -2.10
C LYS A 78 21.99 -0.03 -0.79
N GLN A 79 21.88 0.68 0.34
CA GLN A 79 21.66 0.04 1.63
C GLN A 79 20.29 -0.66 1.65
N THR A 80 19.24 -0.01 1.18
CA THR A 80 17.89 -0.60 1.08
C THR A 80 17.90 -1.85 0.19
N GLU A 81 18.54 -1.78 -0.98
CA GLU A 81 18.70 -2.92 -1.90
C GLU A 81 19.36 -4.12 -1.22
N SER A 82 20.38 -3.89 -0.38
CA SER A 82 21.09 -4.95 0.31
C SER A 82 20.20 -5.84 1.19
N TYR A 83 19.03 -5.35 1.61
CA TYR A 83 18.07 -6.12 2.39
C TYR A 83 17.23 -7.09 1.54
N LEU A 84 17.11 -6.87 0.23
CA LEU A 84 16.32 -7.73 -0.66
C LEU A 84 16.78 -9.19 -0.68
N SER A 85 18.07 -9.43 -0.45
CA SER A 85 18.65 -10.79 -0.36
C SER A 85 18.59 -11.40 1.04
N LYS A 86 18.27 -10.62 2.08
CA LYS A 86 18.34 -11.07 3.48
C LYS A 86 17.04 -11.69 3.97
N ARG A 87 15.92 -11.46 3.28
CA ARG A 87 14.59 -11.90 3.69
C ARG A 87 13.66 -12.04 2.47
N THR A 88 12.62 -12.85 2.60
CA THR A 88 11.53 -12.90 1.62
C THR A 88 10.55 -11.74 1.86
N TYR A 89 10.23 -11.01 0.81
CA TYR A 89 9.26 -9.92 0.81
C TYR A 89 8.05 -10.29 -0.06
N CYS A 90 6.89 -9.76 0.29
CA CYS A 90 5.67 -9.96 -0.50
C CYS A 90 5.50 -8.91 -1.61
N GLY A 91 6.30 -7.84 -1.59
CA GLY A 91 6.26 -6.76 -2.58
C GLY A 91 7.44 -5.79 -2.43
N ILE A 92 7.55 -4.87 -3.37
CA ILE A 92 8.42 -3.70 -3.29
C ILE A 92 7.55 -2.50 -2.90
N GLY A 93 7.84 -1.91 -1.75
CA GLY A 93 7.03 -0.81 -1.20
C GLY A 93 7.47 -0.38 0.21
N GLU A 94 7.18 0.82 0.55
CA GLU A 94 6.45 1.85 -0.21
C GLU A 94 7.42 2.62 -1.10
N ILE A 95 7.06 2.80 -2.37
CA ILE A 95 7.91 3.47 -3.36
C ILE A 95 7.06 4.46 -4.16
N GLY A 96 7.67 5.44 -4.82
CA GLY A 96 6.88 6.37 -5.64
C GLY A 96 7.44 7.78 -5.67
N ILE A 97 6.53 8.77 -5.82
CA ILE A 97 6.87 10.18 -5.90
C ILE A 97 5.88 11.01 -5.06
N ASP A 98 6.42 11.90 -4.22
CA ASP A 98 5.67 12.87 -3.41
C ASP A 98 6.13 14.30 -3.74
N LEU A 99 5.24 15.11 -4.30
CA LEU A 99 5.51 16.52 -4.64
C LEU A 99 4.66 17.49 -3.79
N TYR A 100 4.09 17.01 -2.72
CA TYR A 100 3.23 17.82 -1.85
C TYR A 100 4.05 18.70 -0.90
N TRP A 101 5.04 18.13 -0.24
CA TRP A 101 5.82 18.84 0.77
C TRP A 101 7.01 19.58 0.16
N ASP A 102 7.77 18.89 -0.71
CA ASP A 102 8.98 19.42 -1.33
C ASP A 102 9.13 18.86 -2.75
N LYS A 103 9.55 19.71 -3.68
CA LYS A 103 9.82 19.35 -5.07
C LYS A 103 11.31 19.36 -5.40
N THR A 104 12.15 19.69 -4.42
CA THR A 104 13.60 19.85 -4.61
C THR A 104 14.24 18.60 -5.19
N TYR A 105 13.83 17.43 -4.72
CA TYR A 105 14.41 16.13 -5.10
C TYR A 105 13.56 15.34 -6.11
N LEU A 106 12.78 16.02 -6.96
CA LEU A 106 11.95 15.31 -7.95
C LEU A 106 12.77 14.36 -8.84
N LYS A 107 13.91 14.80 -9.35
CA LYS A 107 14.76 13.97 -10.22
C LYS A 107 15.32 12.76 -9.50
N GLU A 108 15.73 12.95 -8.26
CA GLU A 108 16.25 11.91 -7.38
C GLU A 108 15.13 10.91 -7.06
N GLN A 109 13.93 11.38 -6.73
CA GLN A 109 12.76 10.53 -6.51
C GLN A 109 12.42 9.70 -7.76
N GLN A 110 12.46 10.28 -8.96
CA GLN A 110 12.27 9.55 -10.21
C GLN A 110 13.32 8.46 -10.42
N ILE A 111 14.62 8.77 -10.19
CA ILE A 111 15.72 7.79 -10.29
C ILE A 111 15.51 6.64 -9.29
N VAL A 112 15.25 6.96 -8.03
CA VAL A 112 15.01 5.99 -6.96
C VAL A 112 13.78 5.13 -7.27
N PHE A 113 12.70 5.73 -7.73
CA PHE A 113 11.49 5.02 -8.09
C PHE A 113 11.70 4.06 -9.26
N GLU A 114 12.35 4.52 -10.35
CA GLU A 114 12.65 3.68 -11.50
C GLU A 114 13.53 2.47 -11.13
N GLU A 115 14.52 2.66 -10.24
CA GLU A 115 15.37 1.57 -9.79
C GLU A 115 14.59 0.54 -8.98
N GLN A 116 13.73 0.98 -8.08
CA GLN A 116 12.88 0.10 -7.29
C GLN A 116 11.81 -0.62 -8.15
N LEU A 117 11.35 0.01 -9.24
CA LEU A 117 10.53 -0.69 -10.24
C LEU A 117 11.32 -1.81 -10.94
N ARG A 118 12.62 -1.64 -11.21
CA ARG A 118 13.48 -2.71 -11.76
C ARG A 118 13.63 -3.85 -10.76
N TRP A 119 13.85 -3.57 -9.47
CA TRP A 119 13.84 -4.62 -8.43
C TRP A 119 12.57 -5.46 -8.45
N SER A 120 11.41 -4.80 -8.60
CA SER A 120 10.11 -5.49 -8.71
C SER A 120 10.05 -6.45 -9.89
N ILE A 121 10.59 -6.05 -11.04
CA ILE A 121 10.67 -6.90 -12.23
C ILE A 121 11.60 -8.09 -11.99
N ASP A 122 12.81 -7.84 -11.51
CA ASP A 122 13.86 -8.85 -11.32
C ASP A 122 13.45 -9.91 -10.29
N LEU A 123 12.74 -9.49 -9.24
CA LEU A 123 12.22 -10.37 -8.19
C LEU A 123 10.82 -10.90 -8.49
N ASN A 124 10.17 -10.45 -9.57
CA ASN A 124 8.78 -10.77 -9.91
C ASN A 124 7.78 -10.46 -8.78
N LEU A 125 8.02 -9.38 -8.03
CA LEU A 125 7.20 -8.91 -6.93
C LEU A 125 6.26 -7.77 -7.37
N PRO A 126 5.06 -7.62 -6.78
CA PRO A 126 4.22 -6.45 -7.00
C PRO A 126 4.78 -5.22 -6.30
N VAL A 127 4.40 -4.03 -6.77
CA VAL A 127 4.78 -2.75 -6.15
C VAL A 127 3.61 -2.12 -5.39
N ALA A 128 3.90 -1.48 -4.25
CA ALA A 128 3.00 -0.57 -3.54
C ALA A 128 3.47 0.87 -3.80
N ILE A 129 2.69 1.62 -4.59
CA ILE A 129 3.10 2.92 -5.11
C ILE A 129 2.42 4.04 -4.33
N HIS A 130 3.23 4.90 -3.73
CA HIS A 130 2.86 6.20 -3.22
C HIS A 130 2.83 7.23 -4.33
N THR A 131 1.73 7.97 -4.42
CA THR A 131 1.58 9.05 -5.40
C THR A 131 0.86 10.24 -4.77
N ARG A 132 1.57 11.34 -4.60
CA ARG A 132 0.97 12.55 -4.06
C ARG A 132 1.36 13.78 -4.86
N ASN A 133 0.38 14.39 -5.57
CA ASN A 133 0.58 15.47 -6.52
C ASN A 133 1.61 15.13 -7.62
N ALA A 134 1.70 13.86 -8.04
CA ALA A 134 2.77 13.34 -8.91
C ALA A 134 2.31 12.22 -9.85
N TYR A 135 1.01 12.13 -10.19
CA TYR A 135 0.51 11.08 -11.08
C TYR A 135 1.20 11.09 -12.45
N PRO A 136 1.41 12.24 -13.14
CA PRO A 136 2.11 12.26 -14.41
C PRO A 136 3.53 11.71 -14.32
N GLU A 137 4.28 12.08 -13.29
CA GLU A 137 5.67 11.68 -13.08
C GLU A 137 5.77 10.18 -12.76
N VAL A 138 4.85 9.66 -11.93
CA VAL A 138 4.77 8.22 -11.61
C VAL A 138 4.45 7.41 -12.86
N LEU A 139 3.46 7.82 -13.65
CA LEU A 139 3.10 7.11 -14.89
C LEU A 139 4.21 7.16 -15.93
N GLU A 140 4.93 8.29 -16.05
CA GLU A 140 6.10 8.40 -16.92
C GLU A 140 7.18 7.37 -16.55
N CYS A 141 7.53 7.26 -15.27
CA CYS A 141 8.50 6.28 -14.79
C CYS A 141 8.04 4.83 -15.03
N ILE A 142 6.77 4.52 -14.80
CA ILE A 142 6.20 3.19 -15.06
C ILE A 142 6.33 2.84 -16.55
N HIS A 143 5.98 3.74 -17.46
CA HIS A 143 6.09 3.51 -18.89
C HIS A 143 7.55 3.39 -19.34
N LYS A 144 8.46 4.21 -18.80
CA LYS A 144 9.88 4.19 -19.12
C LYS A 144 10.56 2.87 -18.70
N VAL A 145 10.17 2.29 -17.58
CA VAL A 145 10.71 1.00 -17.09
C VAL A 145 10.07 -0.21 -17.80
N GLY A 146 8.84 -0.08 -18.28
CA GLY A 146 8.09 -1.12 -19.00
C GLY A 146 6.84 -1.56 -18.25
N ALA A 147 5.75 -0.84 -18.45
CA ALA A 147 4.48 -1.03 -17.75
C ALA A 147 3.91 -2.47 -17.85
N GLU A 148 4.16 -3.15 -18.98
CA GLU A 148 3.71 -4.53 -19.25
C GLU A 148 4.42 -5.58 -18.41
N ARG A 149 5.58 -5.24 -17.82
CA ARG A 149 6.38 -6.12 -16.96
C ARG A 149 6.07 -5.92 -15.48
N LEU A 150 5.36 -4.84 -15.15
CA LEU A 150 5.06 -4.41 -13.80
C LEU A 150 3.66 -4.85 -13.37
N LYS A 151 3.46 -5.02 -12.09
CA LYS A 151 2.17 -5.24 -11.43
C LYS A 151 2.20 -4.56 -10.07
N GLY A 152 1.07 -4.06 -9.60
CA GLY A 152 1.08 -3.39 -8.30
C GLY A 152 -0.22 -2.72 -7.91
N VAL A 153 -0.12 -1.88 -6.92
CA VAL A 153 -1.21 -1.07 -6.39
C VAL A 153 -0.77 0.39 -6.26
N PHE A 154 -1.59 1.29 -6.75
CA PHE A 154 -1.54 2.69 -6.34
C PHE A 154 -2.20 2.77 -4.98
N HIS A 155 -1.38 2.76 -3.94
CA HIS A 155 -1.85 2.80 -2.57
C HIS A 155 -2.46 4.17 -2.25
N SER A 156 -3.38 4.21 -1.29
CA SER A 156 -4.04 5.45 -0.84
C SER A 156 -4.60 6.30 -2.01
N PHE A 157 -5.23 5.62 -2.98
CA PHE A 157 -5.75 6.30 -4.15
C PHE A 157 -6.80 7.33 -3.76
N THR A 158 -6.51 8.59 -4.06
CA THR A 158 -7.39 9.74 -3.86
C THR A 158 -7.49 10.62 -5.11
N GLY A 159 -7.12 10.02 -6.25
CA GLY A 159 -7.05 10.69 -7.54
C GLY A 159 -8.40 11.06 -8.14
N THR A 160 -8.33 11.74 -9.27
CA THR A 160 -9.48 12.16 -10.09
C THR A 160 -9.96 11.01 -10.99
N THR A 161 -11.08 11.25 -11.69
CA THR A 161 -11.56 10.33 -12.72
C THR A 161 -10.56 10.16 -13.86
N GLU A 162 -9.91 11.25 -14.27
CA GLU A 162 -8.90 11.24 -15.33
C GLU A 162 -7.68 10.38 -14.92
N GLU A 163 -7.20 10.52 -13.70
CA GLU A 163 -6.11 9.71 -13.15
C GLU A 163 -6.51 8.23 -13.05
N LEU A 164 -7.74 7.94 -12.64
CA LEU A 164 -8.28 6.59 -12.66
C LEU A 164 -8.30 5.98 -14.06
N GLU A 165 -8.73 6.75 -15.08
CA GLU A 165 -8.74 6.27 -16.47
C GLU A 165 -7.32 5.93 -16.98
N GLU A 166 -6.29 6.69 -16.59
CA GLU A 166 -4.91 6.35 -16.90
C GLU A 166 -4.48 5.04 -16.21
N ILE A 167 -4.81 4.87 -14.93
CA ILE A 167 -4.49 3.61 -14.20
C ILE A 167 -5.25 2.41 -14.81
N LYS A 168 -6.46 2.60 -15.32
CA LYS A 168 -7.22 1.53 -15.98
C LYS A 168 -6.54 0.99 -17.24
N LYS A 169 -5.70 1.79 -17.92
CA LYS A 169 -4.87 1.36 -19.05
C LYS A 169 -3.73 0.41 -18.64
N LEU A 170 -3.46 0.32 -17.34
CA LEU A 170 -2.49 -0.60 -16.75
C LEU A 170 -3.23 -1.84 -16.19
N PRO A 171 -3.38 -2.93 -16.96
CA PRO A 171 -4.28 -4.04 -16.59
C PRO A 171 -3.83 -4.77 -15.32
N THR A 172 -2.55 -4.80 -15.04
CA THR A 172 -1.91 -5.47 -13.89
C THR A 172 -1.91 -4.64 -12.62
N PHE A 173 -2.36 -3.37 -12.70
CA PHE A 173 -2.41 -2.48 -11.54
C PHE A 173 -3.80 -2.40 -10.92
N LYS A 174 -3.82 -2.19 -9.63
CA LYS A 174 -5.00 -1.99 -8.79
C LYS A 174 -4.89 -0.66 -8.04
N ILE A 175 -5.95 -0.26 -7.33
CA ILE A 175 -5.97 0.90 -6.45
C ILE A 175 -6.30 0.47 -5.01
N GLY A 176 -5.56 1.00 -4.05
CA GLY A 176 -5.78 0.82 -2.62
C GLY A 176 -6.74 1.87 -2.08
N ILE A 177 -7.78 1.45 -1.40
CA ILE A 177 -8.81 2.32 -0.83
C ILE A 177 -8.77 2.24 0.68
N ASN A 178 -8.55 3.39 1.30
CA ASN A 178 -8.49 3.58 2.75
C ASN A 178 -9.63 4.46 3.31
N GLY A 179 -9.48 4.91 4.55
CA GLY A 179 -10.47 5.67 5.27
C GLY A 179 -10.98 6.94 4.59
N VAL A 180 -10.23 7.51 3.64
CA VAL A 180 -10.61 8.72 2.89
C VAL A 180 -11.95 8.55 2.15
N VAL A 181 -12.29 7.34 1.73
CA VAL A 181 -13.57 7.04 1.06
C VAL A 181 -14.79 7.35 1.95
N THR A 182 -14.60 7.39 3.27
CA THR A 182 -15.65 7.68 4.25
C THR A 182 -15.81 9.18 4.55
N PHE A 183 -14.89 10.03 4.07
CA PHE A 183 -14.89 11.45 4.45
C PHE A 183 -16.03 12.20 3.77
N LYS A 184 -16.74 13.04 4.53
CA LYS A 184 -17.92 13.78 4.07
C LYS A 184 -17.67 14.60 2.79
N ASN A 185 -16.49 15.19 2.67
CA ASN A 185 -16.13 16.05 1.54
C ASN A 185 -15.32 15.32 0.46
N SER A 186 -15.12 14.02 0.59
CA SER A 186 -14.42 13.22 -0.41
C SER A 186 -15.37 12.83 -1.54
N LYS A 187 -14.91 13.01 -2.78
CA LYS A 187 -15.59 12.49 -3.98
C LYS A 187 -15.13 11.10 -4.37
N LEU A 188 -14.29 10.48 -3.56
CA LEU A 188 -13.64 9.21 -3.90
C LEU A 188 -14.66 8.10 -4.20
N SER A 189 -15.77 8.01 -3.49
CA SER A 189 -16.84 7.06 -3.79
C SER A 189 -17.41 7.22 -5.22
N GLU A 190 -17.54 8.46 -5.70
CA GLU A 190 -18.02 8.74 -7.07
C GLU A 190 -16.97 8.33 -8.11
N VAL A 191 -15.70 8.55 -7.82
CA VAL A 191 -14.58 8.19 -8.71
C VAL A 191 -14.45 6.68 -8.80
N ILE A 192 -14.34 5.97 -7.67
CA ILE A 192 -14.12 4.50 -7.69
C ILE A 192 -15.31 3.71 -8.25
N ARG A 193 -16.53 4.26 -8.22
CA ARG A 193 -17.70 3.66 -8.87
C ARG A 193 -17.53 3.50 -10.38
N GLN A 194 -16.59 4.23 -10.99
CA GLN A 194 -16.30 4.18 -12.43
C GLN A 194 -15.31 3.07 -12.81
N THR A 195 -14.90 2.25 -11.84
CA THR A 195 -14.06 1.09 -12.09
C THR A 195 -14.71 -0.22 -11.62
N ASP A 196 -14.12 -1.35 -12.00
CA ASP A 196 -14.54 -2.67 -11.53
C ASP A 196 -14.01 -2.93 -10.11
N LEU A 197 -14.82 -3.56 -9.26
CA LEU A 197 -14.39 -3.99 -7.93
C LEU A 197 -13.11 -4.87 -7.98
N LYS A 198 -12.85 -5.55 -9.10
CA LYS A 198 -11.60 -6.31 -9.33
C LYS A 198 -10.34 -5.44 -9.29
N LYS A 199 -10.47 -4.13 -9.43
CA LYS A 199 -9.37 -3.17 -9.32
C LYS A 199 -9.14 -2.68 -7.90
N ILE A 200 -10.04 -2.98 -6.95
CA ILE A 200 -10.02 -2.44 -5.58
C ILE A 200 -9.29 -3.38 -4.63
N LEU A 201 -8.37 -2.83 -3.85
CA LEU A 201 -7.82 -3.39 -2.62
C LEU A 201 -8.28 -2.54 -1.43
N LEU A 202 -8.34 -3.14 -0.24
CA LEU A 202 -8.66 -2.45 1.00
C LEU A 202 -7.41 -2.30 1.86
N GLU A 203 -7.26 -1.14 2.46
CA GLU A 203 -6.14 -0.81 3.32
C GLU A 203 -6.52 0.18 4.41
N THR A 204 -5.69 0.34 5.43
CA THR A 204 -5.86 1.38 6.43
C THR A 204 -4.97 2.57 6.22
N ASP A 205 -3.72 2.35 5.82
CA ASP A 205 -2.63 3.31 5.92
C ASP A 205 -2.40 3.77 7.39
N ALA A 206 -2.69 2.89 8.35
CA ALA A 206 -2.53 3.19 9.76
C ALA A 206 -1.04 3.43 10.11
N PRO A 207 -0.74 4.51 10.88
CA PRO A 207 -1.58 5.30 11.80
C PRO A 207 -2.35 6.47 11.17
N TYR A 208 -2.29 6.65 9.85
CA TYR A 208 -2.84 7.80 9.14
C TYR A 208 -4.30 7.56 8.68
N LEU A 209 -4.96 8.61 8.22
CA LEU A 209 -6.21 8.59 7.44
C LEU A 209 -7.39 7.83 8.07
N SER A 210 -7.56 7.93 9.40
CA SER A 210 -8.66 7.30 10.14
C SER A 210 -10.02 7.55 9.48
N PRO A 211 -10.84 6.49 9.24
CA PRO A 211 -12.17 6.62 8.65
C PRO A 211 -13.17 7.29 9.62
N VAL A 212 -14.29 7.75 9.10
CA VAL A 212 -15.45 8.11 9.91
C VAL A 212 -15.99 6.82 10.58
N PRO A 213 -16.33 6.82 11.90
CA PRO A 213 -16.46 7.97 12.80
C PRO A 213 -15.17 8.32 13.59
N TYR A 214 -14.04 7.73 13.26
CA TYR A 214 -12.79 7.83 14.04
C TYR A 214 -11.89 9.01 13.63
N ARG A 215 -12.37 9.93 12.80
CA ARG A 215 -11.61 11.12 12.38
C ARG A 215 -11.00 11.86 13.56
N GLY A 216 -9.71 12.28 13.38
CA GLY A 216 -8.96 12.99 14.42
C GLY A 216 -8.35 12.09 15.49
N ARG A 217 -8.52 10.77 15.41
CA ARG A 217 -7.82 9.78 16.22
C ARG A 217 -6.73 9.10 15.39
N ARG A 218 -5.73 8.48 16.04
CA ARG A 218 -4.80 7.57 15.40
C ARG A 218 -5.59 6.43 14.73
N ASN A 219 -5.29 6.14 13.47
CA ASN A 219 -5.87 4.99 12.77
C ASN A 219 -5.30 3.68 13.32
N GLU A 220 -6.04 2.59 13.20
CA GLU A 220 -5.62 1.25 13.59
C GLU A 220 -6.16 0.21 12.59
N PRO A 221 -5.56 -0.99 12.48
CA PRO A 221 -5.98 -2.00 11.50
C PRO A 221 -7.47 -2.34 11.54
N THR A 222 -8.09 -2.39 12.73
CA THR A 222 -9.51 -2.74 12.87
C THR A 222 -10.47 -1.74 12.22
N TYR A 223 -10.02 -0.52 11.96
CA TYR A 223 -10.88 0.49 11.32
C TYR A 223 -11.08 0.24 9.82
N ILE A 224 -10.33 -0.68 9.20
CA ILE A 224 -10.52 -1.08 7.80
C ILE A 224 -11.95 -1.56 7.51
N TRP A 225 -12.67 -2.09 8.52
CA TRP A 225 -14.05 -2.50 8.37
C TRP A 225 -14.97 -1.34 7.96
N LYS A 226 -14.67 -0.10 8.40
CA LYS A 226 -15.42 1.10 7.99
C LYS A 226 -15.16 1.46 6.54
N THR A 227 -13.95 1.24 6.07
CA THR A 227 -13.60 1.37 4.65
C THR A 227 -14.35 0.32 3.82
N ALA A 228 -14.34 -0.94 4.27
CA ALA A 228 -15.05 -2.04 3.60
C ALA A 228 -16.56 -1.81 3.51
N GLU A 229 -17.19 -1.36 4.60
CA GLU A 229 -18.61 -0.98 4.63
C GLU A 229 -18.91 0.11 3.59
N LYS A 230 -18.07 1.13 3.51
CA LYS A 230 -18.28 2.25 2.57
C LYS A 230 -18.05 1.83 1.11
N VAL A 231 -17.08 0.97 0.84
CA VAL A 231 -16.87 0.40 -0.50
C VAL A 231 -18.05 -0.48 -0.90
N ALA A 232 -18.57 -1.32 0.00
CA ALA A 232 -19.77 -2.12 -0.25
C ALA A 232 -20.99 -1.25 -0.63
N GLU A 233 -21.25 -0.20 0.16
CA GLU A 233 -22.28 0.80 -0.15
C GLU A 233 -22.08 1.43 -1.53
N THR A 234 -20.83 1.81 -1.85
CA THR A 234 -20.49 2.48 -3.12
C THR A 234 -20.80 1.60 -4.33
N PHE A 235 -20.52 0.30 -4.24
CA PHE A 235 -20.78 -0.64 -5.34
C PHE A 235 -22.18 -1.28 -5.30
N GLY A 236 -22.98 -1.01 -4.27
CA GLY A 236 -24.31 -1.61 -4.09
C GLY A 236 -24.26 -3.11 -3.79
N LEU A 237 -23.21 -3.55 -3.09
CA LEU A 237 -22.95 -4.94 -2.73
C LEU A 237 -23.09 -5.16 -1.22
N THR A 238 -23.20 -6.41 -0.83
CA THR A 238 -23.09 -6.78 0.59
C THR A 238 -21.65 -6.63 1.05
N LEU A 239 -21.45 -6.47 2.37
CA LEU A 239 -20.13 -6.43 2.96
C LEU A 239 -19.35 -7.73 2.67
N GLU A 240 -20.03 -8.88 2.73
CA GLU A 240 -19.41 -10.18 2.47
C GLU A 240 -18.92 -10.32 1.01
N GLU A 241 -19.71 -9.93 0.03
CA GLU A 241 -19.30 -9.91 -1.38
C GLU A 241 -18.10 -9.02 -1.60
N THR A 242 -18.09 -7.83 -1.00
CA THR A 242 -17.01 -6.85 -1.12
C THR A 242 -15.72 -7.39 -0.50
N VAL A 243 -15.77 -7.90 0.73
CA VAL A 243 -14.62 -8.48 1.42
C VAL A 243 -14.06 -9.67 0.66
N ASN A 244 -14.90 -10.59 0.19
CA ASN A 244 -14.46 -11.76 -0.57
C ASN A 244 -13.79 -11.35 -1.90
N ALA A 245 -14.35 -10.38 -2.62
CA ALA A 245 -13.79 -9.89 -3.88
C ALA A 245 -12.44 -9.18 -3.66
N THR A 246 -12.36 -8.25 -2.73
CA THR A 246 -11.12 -7.49 -2.46
C THR A 246 -10.02 -8.37 -1.88
N ARG A 247 -10.38 -9.34 -1.01
CA ARG A 247 -9.45 -10.36 -0.55
C ARG A 247 -8.89 -11.21 -1.70
N LYS A 248 -9.74 -11.67 -2.61
CA LYS A 248 -9.31 -12.40 -3.81
C LYS A 248 -8.34 -11.56 -4.65
N ASN A 249 -8.67 -10.30 -4.88
CA ASN A 249 -7.81 -9.37 -5.62
C ASN A 249 -6.41 -9.25 -5.00
N THR A 250 -6.34 -9.18 -3.66
CA THR A 250 -5.08 -9.10 -2.91
C THR A 250 -4.26 -10.38 -3.06
N LEU A 251 -4.88 -11.56 -2.87
CA LEU A 251 -4.21 -12.85 -2.99
C LEU A 251 -3.67 -13.10 -4.42
N GLU A 252 -4.40 -12.65 -5.44
CA GLU A 252 -3.96 -12.74 -6.84
C GLU A 252 -2.76 -11.85 -7.12
N LEU A 253 -2.72 -10.62 -6.56
CA LEU A 253 -1.65 -9.67 -6.78
C LEU A 253 -0.37 -10.05 -6.02
N PHE A 254 -0.49 -10.25 -4.70
CA PHE A 254 0.66 -10.45 -3.81
C PHE A 254 1.09 -11.91 -3.65
N LYS A 255 0.27 -12.86 -4.10
CA LYS A 255 0.52 -14.32 -4.03
C LYS A 255 0.83 -14.84 -2.62
N ILE A 256 0.39 -14.13 -1.58
CA ILE A 256 0.52 -14.53 -0.18
C ILE A 256 -0.42 -15.72 0.13
N GLY A 257 -0.03 -16.57 1.11
CA GLY A 257 -0.84 -17.73 1.55
C GLY A 257 -0.80 -18.94 0.60
N ARG A 258 0.00 -18.91 -0.47
CA ARG A 258 0.42 -20.11 -1.18
C ARG A 258 1.73 -20.57 -0.56
N ALA A 259 1.74 -21.75 0.06
CA ALA A 259 3.00 -22.41 0.38
C ALA A 259 3.89 -22.35 -0.88
N HIS A 260 5.10 -21.86 -0.74
CA HIS A 260 6.08 -21.93 -1.81
C HIS A 260 6.32 -23.43 -2.09
N VAL A 261 5.68 -23.93 -3.13
CA VAL A 261 5.95 -25.25 -3.71
C VAL A 261 7.07 -25.09 -4.72
#